data_c9c285fe895925dadc211898fcb28ffe
#
_entry.id   c9c285fe895925dadc211898fcb28ffe
#
_cell.length_a   1.000
_cell.length_b   1.000
_cell.length_c   1.000
_cell.angle_alpha   90.00
_cell.angle_beta   90.00
_cell.angle_gamma   90.00
#
_symmetry.space_group_name_H-M   'P 1'
#
loop_
_entity.id
_entity.type
_entity.pdbx_description
1 polymer ?
#
loop_
_entity_poly.entity_id
_entity_poly.type
_entity_poly.pdbx_seq_one_letter_code
_entity_poly.pdbx_strand_id
1 'polypeptide(L)'
;MKFGVGQSVRRTEDPRLVTGAGAFTDDVNLEGQLYVAFYRSPHAHARLRAIHLDEARASADVVVVYTAPDLASLSALPCRAQLTDARGDPCFIPHRPAL
;
A
#
# COMPACT_ATOMS: atom_id res chain seq x y z
N MET A 1 -26.42 20.01 -23.77
CA MET A 1 -25.83 18.74 -23.31
C MET A 1 -26.57 18.36 -22.04
N LYS A 2 -27.32 17.28 -22.02
CA LYS A 2 -28.07 16.84 -20.83
C LYS A 2 -27.27 15.71 -20.18
N PHE A 3 -26.68 15.98 -19.03
CA PHE A 3 -26.12 14.95 -18.18
C PHE A 3 -27.19 14.52 -17.19
N GLY A 4 -27.56 13.25 -17.18
CA GLY A 4 -28.57 12.71 -16.28
C GLY A 4 -28.32 11.25 -15.95
N VAL A 5 -29.01 10.77 -14.93
CA VAL A 5 -28.98 9.37 -14.53
C VAL A 5 -29.40 8.48 -15.72
N GLY A 6 -28.62 7.43 -16.00
CA GLY A 6 -28.86 6.49 -17.09
C GLY A 6 -28.24 6.90 -18.44
N GLN A 7 -27.51 7.98 -18.53
CA GLN A 7 -26.75 8.32 -19.74
C GLN A 7 -25.39 7.65 -19.75
N SER A 8 -25.02 7.10 -20.91
CA SER A 8 -23.68 6.55 -21.12
C SER A 8 -22.68 7.70 -21.24
N VAL A 9 -21.79 7.80 -20.26
CA VAL A 9 -20.67 8.74 -20.28
C VAL A 9 -19.41 7.94 -20.61
N ARG A 10 -18.72 8.33 -21.69
CA ARG A 10 -17.43 7.73 -22.03
C ARG A 10 -16.37 8.14 -21.02
N ARG A 11 -15.55 7.19 -20.61
CA ARG A 11 -14.37 7.49 -19.79
C ARG A 11 -13.40 8.36 -20.61
N THR A 12 -12.78 9.32 -19.95
CA THR A 12 -11.76 10.19 -20.56
C THR A 12 -10.55 9.41 -21.08
N GLU A 13 -10.28 8.27 -20.46
CA GLU A 13 -9.12 7.43 -20.77
C GLU A 13 -9.36 6.41 -21.89
N ASP A 14 -10.62 6.08 -22.20
CA ASP A 14 -10.98 5.04 -23.19
C ASP A 14 -10.27 5.23 -24.54
N PRO A 15 -10.23 6.42 -25.16
CA PRO A 15 -9.54 6.61 -26.43
C PRO A 15 -8.07 6.22 -26.38
N ARG A 16 -7.39 6.54 -25.30
CA ARG A 16 -5.98 6.20 -25.10
C ARG A 16 -5.76 4.72 -24.91
N LEU A 17 -6.64 4.07 -24.13
CA LEU A 17 -6.54 2.65 -23.85
C LEU A 17 -6.82 1.78 -25.09
N VAL A 18 -7.86 2.09 -25.85
CA VAL A 18 -8.22 1.30 -27.05
C VAL A 18 -7.25 1.48 -28.21
N THR A 19 -6.46 2.56 -28.23
CA THR A 19 -5.43 2.81 -29.22
C THR A 19 -4.05 2.24 -28.82
N GLY A 20 -3.95 1.58 -27.67
CA GLY A 20 -2.70 1.04 -27.16
C GLY A 20 -1.72 2.10 -26.61
N ALA A 21 -2.19 3.36 -26.45
CA ALA A 21 -1.40 4.44 -25.88
C ALA A 21 -1.53 4.52 -24.35
N GLY A 22 -2.23 3.56 -23.73
CA GLY A 22 -2.29 3.40 -22.29
C GLY A 22 -0.94 2.94 -21.73
N ALA A 23 -0.62 3.38 -20.53
CA ALA A 23 0.52 2.88 -19.77
C ALA A 23 0.03 2.60 -18.34
N PHE A 24 0.21 1.36 -17.89
CA PHE A 24 -0.03 0.92 -16.53
C PHE A 24 1.30 0.84 -15.78
N THR A 25 1.26 0.71 -14.48
CA THR A 25 2.45 0.62 -13.64
C THR A 25 3.38 -0.52 -14.08
N ASP A 26 2.81 -1.65 -14.49
CA ASP A 26 3.57 -2.83 -14.93
C ASP A 26 4.21 -2.67 -16.31
N ASP A 27 3.78 -1.67 -17.09
CA ASP A 27 4.39 -1.36 -18.40
C ASP A 27 5.65 -0.50 -18.25
N VAL A 28 5.89 0.04 -17.06
CA VAL A 28 7.03 0.92 -16.77
C VAL A 28 8.16 0.08 -16.18
N ASN A 29 9.23 -0.07 -16.96
CA ASN A 29 10.44 -0.77 -16.51
C ASN A 29 11.59 0.23 -16.46
N LEU A 30 12.22 0.34 -15.30
CA LEU A 30 13.36 1.21 -15.05
C LEU A 30 14.62 0.37 -14.82
N GLU A 31 15.75 0.87 -15.28
CA GLU A 31 17.03 0.23 -14.99
C GLU A 31 17.29 0.23 -13.48
N GLY A 32 17.67 -0.93 -12.93
CA GLY A 32 17.86 -1.10 -11.49
C GLY A 32 16.57 -1.20 -10.67
N GLN A 33 15.40 -1.33 -11.32
CA GLN A 33 14.13 -1.55 -10.65
C GLN A 33 14.16 -2.82 -9.80
N LEU A 34 13.62 -2.72 -8.60
CA LEU A 34 13.45 -3.83 -7.68
C LEU A 34 11.98 -4.17 -7.50
N TYR A 35 11.70 -5.42 -7.21
CA TYR A 35 10.37 -5.90 -6.87
C TYR A 35 10.24 -6.03 -5.36
N VAL A 36 9.11 -5.58 -4.82
CA VAL A 36 8.82 -5.66 -3.40
C VAL A 36 7.88 -6.83 -3.12
N ALA A 37 8.29 -7.70 -2.19
CA ALA A 37 7.43 -8.75 -1.66
C ALA A 37 7.09 -8.44 -0.20
N PHE A 38 5.80 -8.44 0.14
CA PHE A 38 5.34 -8.27 1.51
C PHE A 38 5.00 -9.61 2.13
N TYR A 39 5.74 -10.00 3.15
CA TYR A 39 5.36 -11.13 3.98
C TYR A 39 4.36 -10.67 5.03
N ARG A 40 3.17 -11.23 4.99
CA ARG A 40 2.08 -10.91 5.92
C ARG A 40 1.88 -12.04 6.89
N SER A 41 1.60 -11.70 8.16
CA SER A 41 1.27 -12.70 9.17
C SER A 41 0.04 -13.51 8.74
N PRO A 42 0.08 -14.85 8.86
CA PRO A 42 -1.10 -15.70 8.66
C PRO A 42 -2.11 -15.60 9.82
N HIS A 43 -1.71 -14.95 10.92
CA HIS A 43 -2.57 -14.79 12.10
C HIS A 43 -3.19 -13.39 12.13
N ALA A 44 -4.49 -13.32 12.36
CA ALA A 44 -5.22 -12.04 12.46
C ALA A 44 -4.78 -11.21 13.67
N HIS A 45 -4.43 -11.89 14.77
CA HIS A 45 -3.92 -11.26 16.00
C HIS A 45 -2.91 -12.21 16.65
N ALA A 46 -1.70 -11.74 16.84
CA ALA A 46 -0.63 -12.53 17.45
C ALA A 46 0.44 -11.62 18.08
N ARG A 47 1.17 -12.16 19.06
CA ARG A 47 2.36 -11.50 19.58
C ARG A 47 3.57 -11.95 18.76
N LEU A 48 4.21 -11.02 18.10
CA LEU A 48 5.48 -11.27 17.41
C LEU A 48 6.58 -11.48 18.46
N ARG A 49 7.19 -12.67 18.45
CA ARG A 49 8.28 -13.03 19.39
C ARG A 49 9.65 -12.85 18.77
N ALA A 50 9.79 -13.25 17.52
CA ALA A 50 11.04 -13.14 16.77
C ALA A 50 10.75 -13.10 15.27
N ILE A 51 11.65 -12.49 14.52
CA ILE A 51 11.72 -12.57 13.06
C ILE A 51 13.11 -13.06 12.72
N HIS A 52 13.18 -14.18 12.00
CA HIS A 52 14.44 -14.75 11.52
C HIS A 52 14.67 -14.30 10.09
N LEU A 53 15.69 -13.48 9.87
CA LEU A 53 15.96 -12.83 8.59
C LEU A 53 17.22 -13.34 7.89
N ASP A 54 18.01 -14.17 8.56
CA ASP A 54 19.35 -14.53 8.11
C ASP A 54 19.33 -15.24 6.75
N GLU A 55 18.42 -16.18 6.55
CA GLU A 55 18.26 -16.89 5.28
C GLU A 55 17.81 -15.95 4.16
N ALA A 56 16.85 -15.07 4.46
CA ALA A 56 16.36 -14.10 3.48
C ALA A 56 17.45 -13.12 3.05
N ARG A 57 18.25 -12.63 4.00
CA ARG A 57 19.37 -11.73 3.73
C ARG A 57 20.53 -12.37 3.02
N ALA A 58 20.69 -13.69 3.19
CA ALA A 58 21.74 -14.47 2.53
C ALA A 58 21.36 -14.89 1.09
N SER A 59 20.11 -14.73 0.69
CA SER A 59 19.66 -15.07 -0.67
C SER A 59 20.25 -14.12 -1.69
N ALA A 60 20.80 -14.68 -2.79
CA ALA A 60 21.45 -13.88 -3.84
C ALA A 60 20.51 -12.90 -4.56
N ASP A 61 19.21 -13.23 -4.60
CA ASP A 61 18.20 -12.42 -5.29
C ASP A 61 17.55 -11.36 -4.39
N VAL A 62 17.94 -11.30 -3.12
CA VAL A 62 17.41 -10.34 -2.16
C VAL A 62 18.41 -9.19 -1.96
N VAL A 63 18.01 -8.01 -2.38
CA VAL A 63 18.83 -6.80 -2.23
C VAL A 63 18.77 -6.25 -0.83
N VAL A 64 17.58 -6.24 -0.22
CA VAL A 64 17.36 -5.70 1.13
C VAL A 64 16.12 -6.31 1.78
N VAL A 65 16.16 -6.44 3.09
CA VAL A 65 15.00 -6.85 3.91
C VAL A 65 14.76 -5.78 4.98
N TYR A 66 13.58 -5.18 4.92
CA TYR A 66 13.14 -4.19 5.91
C TYR A 66 12.18 -4.79 6.92
N THR A 67 12.31 -4.33 8.15
CA THR A 67 11.40 -4.60 9.25
C THR A 67 10.95 -3.29 9.90
N ALA A 68 9.98 -3.34 10.79
CA ALA A 68 9.46 -2.14 11.45
C ALA A 68 10.54 -1.27 12.13
N PRO A 69 11.56 -1.82 12.83
CA PRO A 69 12.66 -1.02 13.35
C PRO A 69 13.46 -0.24 12.30
N ASP A 70 13.65 -0.83 11.12
CA ASP A 70 14.40 -0.20 10.03
C ASP A 70 13.67 1.03 9.46
N LEU A 71 12.36 1.06 9.61
CA LEU A 71 11.48 2.13 9.14
C LEU A 71 10.99 3.07 10.26
N ALA A 72 11.58 3.00 11.44
CA ALA A 72 11.18 3.80 12.59
C ALA A 72 11.30 5.32 12.37
N SER A 73 12.14 5.74 11.42
CA SER A 73 12.27 7.16 11.04
C SER A 73 11.13 7.67 10.16
N LEU A 74 10.33 6.77 9.59
CA LEU A 74 9.18 7.17 8.79
C LEU A 74 8.02 7.57 9.70
N SER A 75 7.34 8.62 9.31
CA SER A 75 6.14 9.07 10.01
C SER A 75 5.05 8.01 9.94
N ALA A 76 4.21 7.95 10.97
CA ALA A 76 3.02 7.12 10.96
C ALA A 76 2.07 7.50 9.82
N LEU A 77 1.33 6.51 9.32
CA LEU A 77 0.30 6.76 8.33
C LEU A 77 -0.80 7.63 8.96
N PRO A 78 -1.10 8.81 8.37
CA PRO A 78 -2.09 9.71 8.93
C PRO A 78 -3.50 9.11 8.84
N CYS A 79 -4.20 9.06 9.96
CA CYS A 79 -5.64 8.78 9.96
C CYS A 79 -6.39 10.12 9.85
N ARG A 80 -7.10 10.32 8.74
CA ARG A 80 -7.91 11.52 8.51
C ARG A 80 -9.34 11.39 9.04
N ALA A 81 -9.76 10.19 9.41
CA ALA A 81 -11.09 9.98 9.98
C ALA A 81 -11.10 10.50 11.41
N GLN A 82 -11.94 11.49 11.68
CA GLN A 82 -12.26 11.94 13.03
C GLN A 82 -13.57 11.25 13.43
N LEU A 83 -13.46 10.22 14.23
CA LEU A 83 -14.60 9.47 14.74
C LEU A 83 -14.77 9.79 16.23
N THR A 84 -16.00 9.93 16.62
CA THR A 84 -16.38 10.06 18.03
C THR A 84 -17.14 8.82 18.47
N ASP A 85 -17.03 8.48 19.74
CA ASP A 85 -17.82 7.41 20.35
C ASP A 85 -19.28 7.85 20.59
N ALA A 86 -20.08 6.98 21.18
CA ALA A 86 -21.48 7.27 21.48
C ALA A 86 -21.68 8.39 22.52
N ARG A 87 -20.62 8.81 23.23
CA ARG A 87 -20.63 9.90 24.20
C ARG A 87 -20.19 11.22 23.59
N GLY A 88 -19.71 11.18 22.35
CA GLY A 88 -19.15 12.33 21.65
C GLY A 88 -17.66 12.55 21.90
N ASP A 89 -16.98 11.63 22.60
CA ASP A 89 -15.55 11.71 22.84
C ASP A 89 -14.77 11.22 21.61
N PRO A 90 -13.59 11.78 21.32
CA PRO A 90 -12.76 11.31 20.23
C PRO A 90 -12.36 9.84 20.41
N CYS A 91 -12.58 9.03 19.39
CA CYS A 91 -12.11 7.65 19.42
C CYS A 91 -10.59 7.60 19.44
N PHE A 92 -10.04 6.65 20.21
CA PHE A 92 -8.61 6.37 20.20
C PHE A 92 -8.17 5.90 18.80
N ILE A 93 -7.26 6.64 18.21
CA ILE A 93 -6.64 6.29 16.93
C ILE A 93 -5.25 5.74 17.23
N PRO A 94 -5.01 4.43 17.06
CA PRO A 94 -3.71 3.85 17.31
C PRO A 94 -2.68 4.38 16.31
N HIS A 95 -1.45 4.53 16.77
CA HIS A 95 -0.32 4.80 15.89
C HIS A 95 -0.17 3.65 14.88
N ARG A 96 -0.16 3.98 13.60
CA ARG A 96 0.01 3.02 12.51
C ARG A 96 1.39 3.22 11.89
N PRO A 97 2.37 2.42 12.27
CA PRO A 97 3.69 2.45 11.64
C PRO A 97 3.59 2.05 10.17
N ALA A 98 4.64 2.34 9.41
CA ALA A 98 4.71 1.99 8.00
C ALA A 98 4.72 0.46 7.76
N LEU A 99 5.26 -0.30 8.74
CA LEU A 99 5.25 -1.76 8.80
C LEU A 99 4.92 -2.23 10.23
#